data_130e31d40ef9c3e7b0329fef9e7a2aca
#
_entry.id   130e31d40ef9c3e7b0329fef9e7a2aca
#
_cell.length_a   1.000
_cell.length_b   1.000
_cell.length_c   1.000
_cell.angle_alpha   90.00
_cell.angle_beta   90.00
_cell.angle_gamma   90.00
#
_symmetry.space_group_name_H-M   'P 1'
#
loop_
_entity.id
_entity.type
_entity.pdbx_description
1 polymer ?
#
loop_
_entity_poly.entity_id
_entity_poly.type
_entity_poly.pdbx_seq_one_letter_code
_entity_poly.pdbx_strand_id
1 'polypeptide(L)'
;MLVTEKVAIDHGLNKEEFKKICDSLKRIPNITELGIFSAMWNEHCSYKSSRLHLKNLPTKGKKVIQGPGENAGVIDIEDDDAIVFKIESHNHPSFIEPYQGAATGVGGIMRDVFTMGARPIANLNSIHFGSPQNKKTKNLLRGVVHGIGGYGNCMGVPTIAGQTSFDESYNGNILVNAMTLGLVKKNKIFYSKAAGLNKPVIYVGSKTGRDGIHGASMASAIFDEKIEEKKPTVQVGDPFTEKLLLEACLEL
;
A
#
# COMPACT_ATOMS: atom_id res chain seq x y z
N MET A 1 5.72 -8.97 29.95
CA MET A 1 6.83 -8.00 29.78
C MET A 1 6.33 -6.64 30.25
N LEU A 2 7.10 -5.96 31.08
CA LEU A 2 6.75 -4.61 31.53
C LEU A 2 7.07 -3.63 30.39
N VAL A 3 6.08 -2.84 29.97
CA VAL A 3 6.27 -1.83 28.93
C VAL A 3 6.91 -0.59 29.56
N THR A 4 8.07 -0.20 29.03
CA THR A 4 8.82 0.98 29.43
C THR A 4 8.97 1.93 28.24
N GLU A 5 9.41 3.16 28.47
CA GLU A 5 9.74 4.12 27.42
C GLU A 5 10.74 3.54 26.40
N LYS A 6 11.75 2.79 26.89
CA LYS A 6 12.73 2.13 26.03
C LYS A 6 12.06 1.11 25.09
N VAL A 7 11.16 0.28 25.64
CA VAL A 7 10.40 -0.69 24.84
C VAL A 7 9.54 0.01 23.79
N ALA A 8 8.96 1.17 24.12
CA ALA A 8 8.20 1.96 23.15
C ALA A 8 9.08 2.51 22.02
N ILE A 9 10.28 2.98 22.32
CA ILE A 9 11.25 3.45 21.33
C ILE A 9 11.70 2.29 20.42
N ASP A 10 11.97 1.11 20.99
CA ASP A 10 12.32 -0.10 20.25
C ASP A 10 11.17 -0.56 19.31
N HIS A 11 9.93 -0.17 19.61
CA HIS A 11 8.76 -0.36 18.75
C HIS A 11 8.50 0.80 17.76
N GLY A 12 9.43 1.74 17.61
CA GLY A 12 9.31 2.84 16.65
C GLY A 12 8.45 4.02 17.09
N LEU A 13 8.07 4.08 18.35
CA LEU A 13 7.38 5.23 18.95
C LEU A 13 8.40 6.18 19.59
N ASN A 14 8.14 7.49 19.54
CA ASN A 14 8.96 8.44 20.27
C ASN A 14 8.43 8.67 21.70
N LYS A 15 9.19 9.39 22.52
CA LYS A 15 8.84 9.67 23.92
C LYS A 15 7.51 10.40 24.09
N GLU A 16 7.24 11.37 23.23
CA GLU A 16 6.00 12.15 23.28
C GLU A 16 4.79 11.28 22.91
N GLU A 17 4.95 10.40 21.93
CA GLU A 17 3.93 9.44 21.53
C GLU A 17 3.63 8.46 22.66
N PHE A 18 4.66 7.91 23.31
CA PHE A 18 4.47 7.02 24.45
C PHE A 18 3.74 7.72 25.60
N LYS A 19 4.12 8.97 25.90
CA LYS A 19 3.41 9.78 26.91
C LYS A 19 1.94 9.97 26.54
N LYS A 20 1.63 10.35 25.29
CA LYS A 20 0.25 10.50 24.81
C LYS A 20 -0.57 9.21 24.94
N ILE A 21 0.05 8.05 24.68
CA ILE A 21 -0.60 6.75 24.84
C ILE A 21 -0.97 6.54 26.33
N CYS A 22 -0.01 6.74 27.24
CA CYS A 22 -0.24 6.60 28.67
C CYS A 22 -1.33 7.55 29.17
N ASP A 23 -1.31 8.81 28.72
CA ASP A 23 -2.29 9.82 29.09
C ASP A 23 -3.70 9.46 28.58
N SER A 24 -3.80 8.93 27.35
CA SER A 24 -5.06 8.49 26.75
C SER A 24 -5.67 7.28 27.45
N LEU A 25 -4.83 6.29 27.79
CA LEU A 25 -5.25 5.08 28.47
C LEU A 25 -5.41 5.29 29.98
N LYS A 26 -4.86 6.38 30.55
CA LYS A 26 -4.72 6.63 31.99
C LYS A 26 -3.96 5.52 32.73
N ARG A 27 -3.11 4.82 32.04
CA ARG A 27 -2.22 3.75 32.53
C ARG A 27 -1.14 3.45 31.51
N ILE A 28 -0.16 2.65 31.91
CA ILE A 28 0.84 2.09 30.98
C ILE A 28 0.14 1.05 30.08
N PRO A 29 0.36 1.08 28.73
CA PRO A 29 -0.18 0.06 27.83
C PRO A 29 0.45 -1.32 28.11
N ASN A 30 -0.26 -2.39 27.84
CA ASN A 30 0.35 -3.70 27.73
C ASN A 30 1.10 -3.83 26.37
N ILE A 31 1.85 -4.93 26.18
CA ILE A 31 2.71 -5.09 25.00
C ILE A 31 1.89 -5.18 23.70
N THR A 32 0.71 -5.76 23.74
CA THR A 32 -0.20 -5.86 22.58
C THR A 32 -0.75 -4.49 22.21
N GLU A 33 -1.20 -3.73 23.18
CA GLU A 33 -1.67 -2.35 22.97
C GLU A 33 -0.55 -1.47 22.41
N LEU A 34 0.67 -1.57 22.97
CA LEU A 34 1.83 -0.86 22.45
C LEU A 34 2.10 -1.20 20.98
N GLY A 35 2.03 -2.49 20.61
CA GLY A 35 2.18 -2.95 19.24
C GLY A 35 1.11 -2.38 18.31
N ILE A 36 -0.14 -2.29 18.75
CA ILE A 36 -1.23 -1.67 17.99
C ILE A 36 -0.95 -0.18 17.78
N PHE A 37 -0.58 0.56 18.81
CA PHE A 37 -0.23 1.98 18.67
C PHE A 37 0.97 2.17 17.75
N SER A 38 2.02 1.35 17.89
CA SER A 38 3.18 1.37 17.01
C SER A 38 2.80 1.19 15.53
N ALA A 39 1.95 0.20 15.24
CA ALA A 39 1.49 -0.05 13.89
C ALA A 39 0.61 1.08 13.33
N MET A 40 -0.33 1.59 14.14
CA MET A 40 -1.27 2.62 13.69
C MET A 40 -0.68 4.03 13.63
N TRP A 41 0.36 4.31 14.43
CA TRP A 41 0.99 5.63 14.53
C TRP A 41 2.30 5.76 13.77
N ASN A 42 2.69 4.75 12.99
CA ASN A 42 3.80 4.91 12.05
C ASN A 42 3.42 5.86 10.90
N GLU A 43 4.41 6.37 10.17
CA GLU A 43 4.18 7.33 9.09
C GLU A 43 3.30 6.76 7.97
N HIS A 44 3.44 5.48 7.66
CA HIS A 44 2.68 4.81 6.60
C HIS A 44 1.17 4.81 6.86
N CYS A 45 0.75 4.57 8.11
CA CYS A 45 -0.68 4.54 8.48
C CYS A 45 -1.23 5.91 8.88
N SER A 46 -0.45 6.72 9.59
CA SER A 46 -0.93 7.96 10.21
C SER A 46 -0.66 9.21 9.38
N TYR A 47 0.27 9.14 8.45
CA TYR A 47 0.76 10.31 7.69
C TYR A 47 1.19 11.47 8.61
N LYS A 48 1.71 11.15 9.80
CA LYS A 48 1.94 12.14 10.87
C LYS A 48 2.87 13.27 10.47
N SER A 49 3.85 13.01 9.61
CA SER A 49 4.78 14.02 9.08
C SER A 49 4.31 14.63 7.76
N SER A 50 3.81 13.81 6.83
CA SER A 50 3.43 14.23 5.48
C SER A 50 2.05 14.91 5.40
N ARG A 51 1.19 14.73 6.39
CA ARG A 51 -0.18 15.26 6.42
C ARG A 51 -0.25 16.78 6.21
N LEU A 52 0.76 17.51 6.71
CA LEU A 52 0.85 18.95 6.53
C LEU A 52 0.94 19.35 5.05
N HIS A 53 1.74 18.60 4.29
CA HIS A 53 1.94 18.82 2.86
C HIS A 53 0.75 18.30 2.03
N LEU A 54 0.22 17.14 2.38
CA LEU A 54 -0.93 16.53 1.70
C LEU A 54 -2.17 17.44 1.71
N LYS A 55 -2.37 18.19 2.79
CA LYS A 55 -3.48 19.16 2.88
C LYS A 55 -3.46 20.27 1.82
N ASN A 56 -2.30 20.53 1.21
CA ASN A 56 -2.14 21.55 0.18
C ASN A 56 -2.51 21.05 -1.23
N LEU A 57 -2.71 19.73 -1.39
CA LEU A 57 -3.10 19.15 -2.66
C LEU A 57 -4.58 19.39 -2.93
N PRO A 58 -4.98 19.73 -4.16
CA PRO A 58 -6.38 19.91 -4.52
C PRO A 58 -7.10 18.56 -4.49
N THR A 59 -8.10 18.43 -3.63
CA THR A 59 -8.87 17.20 -3.43
C THR A 59 -10.35 17.35 -3.76
N LYS A 60 -10.77 18.53 -4.22
CA LYS A 60 -12.15 18.87 -4.54
C LYS A 60 -12.27 19.48 -5.94
N GLY A 61 -13.37 19.21 -6.61
CA GLY A 61 -13.66 19.76 -7.94
C GLY A 61 -14.97 19.20 -8.48
N LYS A 62 -15.49 19.78 -9.55
CA LYS A 62 -16.79 19.38 -10.16
C LYS A 62 -16.81 17.90 -10.60
N LYS A 63 -15.66 17.36 -10.99
CA LYS A 63 -15.51 15.97 -11.45
C LYS A 63 -15.12 15.01 -10.34
N VAL A 64 -14.79 15.47 -9.14
CA VAL A 64 -14.41 14.63 -8.02
C VAL A 64 -15.65 14.07 -7.36
N ILE A 65 -15.87 12.75 -7.47
CA ILE A 65 -16.92 12.02 -6.77
C ILE A 65 -16.44 11.65 -5.36
N GLN A 66 -15.22 11.11 -5.29
CA GLN A 66 -14.60 10.70 -4.04
C GLN A 66 -13.16 11.23 -3.96
N GLY A 67 -12.89 12.05 -2.97
CA GLY A 67 -11.54 12.47 -2.55
C GLY A 67 -10.95 11.55 -1.48
N PRO A 68 -9.95 12.02 -0.71
CA PRO A 68 -9.37 11.23 0.39
C PRO A 68 -10.41 10.77 1.42
N GLY A 69 -10.24 9.56 1.94
CA GLY A 69 -11.10 8.97 2.98
C GLY A 69 -11.65 7.59 2.64
N GLU A 70 -11.46 7.14 1.41
CA GLU A 70 -11.77 5.79 0.94
C GLU A 70 -10.51 5.12 0.38
N ASN A 71 -10.63 3.87 -0.08
CA ASN A 71 -9.50 3.10 -0.60
C ASN A 71 -8.87 3.72 -1.83
N ALA A 72 -9.67 4.39 -2.68
CA ALA A 72 -9.22 5.01 -3.92
C ALA A 72 -9.96 6.32 -4.20
N GLY A 73 -9.40 7.13 -5.07
CA GLY A 73 -10.07 8.32 -5.61
C GLY A 73 -11.04 7.97 -6.73
N VAL A 74 -12.11 8.75 -6.88
CA VAL A 74 -13.12 8.54 -7.94
C VAL A 74 -13.38 9.85 -8.67
N ILE A 75 -13.28 9.80 -10.01
CA ILE A 75 -13.52 10.93 -10.90
C ILE A 75 -14.66 10.60 -11.87
N ASP A 76 -15.57 11.54 -12.02
CA ASP A 76 -16.64 11.53 -13.04
C ASP A 76 -16.04 11.71 -14.44
N ILE A 77 -16.36 10.79 -15.35
CA ILE A 77 -15.98 10.86 -16.77
C ILE A 77 -17.20 11.03 -17.70
N GLU A 78 -18.35 11.43 -17.12
CA GLU A 78 -19.64 11.62 -17.83
C GLU A 78 -20.37 10.30 -18.13
N ASP A 79 -21.48 10.32 -18.81
CA ASP A 79 -22.31 9.18 -19.26
C ASP A 79 -22.52 8.06 -18.20
N ASP A 80 -22.75 8.43 -16.92
CA ASP A 80 -22.88 7.51 -15.78
C ASP A 80 -21.63 6.70 -15.43
N ASP A 81 -20.51 6.93 -16.10
CA ASP A 81 -19.25 6.26 -15.84
C ASP A 81 -18.33 7.08 -14.94
N ALA A 82 -17.53 6.37 -14.17
CA ALA A 82 -16.49 6.95 -13.33
C ALA A 82 -15.20 6.12 -13.40
N ILE A 83 -14.07 6.80 -13.22
CA ILE A 83 -12.76 6.18 -13.03
C ILE A 83 -12.45 6.14 -11.55
N VAL A 84 -12.12 4.96 -11.06
CA VAL A 84 -11.51 4.72 -9.75
C VAL A 84 -10.02 4.54 -9.95
N PHE A 85 -9.20 5.22 -9.16
CA PHE A 85 -7.76 5.15 -9.31
C PHE A 85 -7.03 5.23 -7.98
N LYS A 86 -5.92 4.51 -7.90
CA LYS A 86 -5.00 4.53 -6.76
C LYS A 86 -3.57 4.51 -7.27
N ILE A 87 -2.71 5.28 -6.61
CA ILE A 87 -1.25 5.19 -6.74
C ILE A 87 -0.64 5.00 -5.37
N GLU A 88 0.33 4.12 -5.27
CA GLU A 88 1.06 3.87 -4.02
C GLU A 88 2.51 3.54 -4.30
N SER A 89 3.40 3.97 -3.41
CA SER A 89 4.82 3.61 -3.47
C SER A 89 5.07 2.29 -2.74
N HIS A 90 5.87 1.42 -3.34
CA HIS A 90 6.28 0.12 -2.81
C HIS A 90 7.81 -0.05 -2.86
N ASN A 91 8.53 0.96 -2.35
CA ASN A 91 9.97 1.14 -2.54
C ASN A 91 10.80 0.13 -1.76
N HIS A 92 10.71 0.14 -0.41
CA HIS A 92 11.48 -0.73 0.47
C HIS A 92 11.28 -2.22 0.18
N PRO A 93 10.03 -2.71 0.06
CA PRO A 93 9.80 -4.11 -0.30
C PRO A 93 10.45 -4.48 -1.64
N SER A 94 10.37 -3.60 -2.64
CA SER A 94 10.95 -3.83 -3.97
C SER A 94 12.48 -3.76 -3.98
N PHE A 95 13.11 -3.04 -3.06
CA PHE A 95 14.56 -3.02 -2.92
C PHE A 95 15.08 -4.32 -2.27
N ILE A 96 14.33 -4.88 -1.32
CA ILE A 96 14.70 -6.10 -0.59
C ILE A 96 14.41 -7.36 -1.42
N GLU A 97 13.19 -7.48 -1.93
CA GLU A 97 12.70 -8.56 -2.76
C GLU A 97 12.00 -7.97 -4.01
N PRO A 98 12.76 -7.67 -5.06
CA PRO A 98 12.25 -6.85 -6.16
C PRO A 98 11.05 -7.47 -6.89
N TYR A 99 10.99 -8.80 -7.01
CA TYR A 99 9.84 -9.47 -7.60
C TYR A 99 8.62 -9.37 -6.69
N GLN A 100 8.72 -9.84 -5.45
CA GLN A 100 7.58 -9.88 -4.52
C GLN A 100 7.13 -8.48 -4.11
N GLY A 101 8.09 -7.59 -3.84
CA GLY A 101 7.79 -6.21 -3.48
C GLY A 101 7.02 -5.45 -4.56
N ALA A 102 7.42 -5.58 -5.82
CA ALA A 102 6.72 -4.94 -6.93
C ALA A 102 5.38 -5.64 -7.26
N ALA A 103 5.35 -6.96 -7.18
CA ALA A 103 4.14 -7.75 -7.38
C ALA A 103 3.04 -7.36 -6.39
N THR A 104 3.37 -7.31 -5.09
CA THR A 104 2.40 -6.90 -4.05
C THR A 104 2.04 -5.42 -4.12
N GLY A 105 2.94 -4.57 -4.61
CA GLY A 105 2.63 -3.18 -4.92
C GLY A 105 1.48 -3.06 -5.92
N VAL A 106 1.57 -3.80 -7.02
CA VAL A 106 0.51 -3.83 -8.04
C VAL A 106 -0.77 -4.48 -7.50
N GLY A 107 -0.67 -5.62 -6.81
CA GLY A 107 -1.82 -6.32 -6.24
C GLY A 107 -2.58 -5.47 -5.22
N GLY A 108 -1.85 -4.82 -4.30
CA GLY A 108 -2.45 -3.98 -3.27
C GLY A 108 -3.30 -2.84 -3.83
N ILE A 109 -2.82 -2.15 -4.87
CA ILE A 109 -3.60 -1.05 -5.48
C ILE A 109 -4.74 -1.54 -6.39
N MET A 110 -4.61 -2.70 -7.03
CA MET A 110 -5.74 -3.32 -7.73
C MET A 110 -6.85 -3.63 -6.77
N ARG A 111 -6.53 -4.16 -5.58
CA ARG A 111 -7.50 -4.44 -4.53
C ARG A 111 -8.23 -3.19 -4.07
N ASP A 112 -7.53 -2.08 -3.85
CA ASP A 112 -8.15 -0.81 -3.50
C ASP A 112 -9.16 -0.34 -4.55
N VAL A 113 -8.88 -0.60 -5.82
CA VAL A 113 -9.76 -0.24 -6.93
C VAL A 113 -10.99 -1.14 -6.99
N PHE A 114 -10.82 -2.48 -6.97
CA PHE A 114 -11.98 -3.36 -7.12
C PHE A 114 -12.86 -3.46 -5.87
N THR A 115 -12.33 -3.20 -4.68
CA THR A 115 -13.13 -3.11 -3.45
C THR A 115 -14.06 -1.90 -3.44
N MET A 116 -13.83 -0.92 -4.32
CA MET A 116 -14.77 0.17 -4.57
C MET A 116 -15.75 -0.13 -5.71
N GLY A 117 -15.85 -1.37 -6.16
CA GLY A 117 -16.79 -1.81 -7.21
C GLY A 117 -16.29 -1.57 -8.64
N ALA A 118 -15.06 -1.11 -8.81
CA ALA A 118 -14.50 -0.81 -10.12
C ALA A 118 -13.70 -1.98 -10.69
N ARG A 119 -13.91 -2.30 -11.96
CA ARG A 119 -13.06 -3.28 -12.67
C ARG A 119 -11.73 -2.65 -13.04
N PRO A 120 -10.59 -3.16 -12.53
CA PRO A 120 -9.28 -2.73 -12.98
C PRO A 120 -9.12 -2.98 -14.49
N ILE A 121 -8.69 -1.96 -15.23
CA ILE A 121 -8.54 -2.02 -16.69
C ILE A 121 -7.14 -1.68 -17.17
N ALA A 122 -6.35 -0.99 -16.35
CA ALA A 122 -5.02 -0.54 -16.75
C ALA A 122 -4.13 -0.29 -15.53
N ASN A 123 -2.84 -0.63 -15.67
CA ASN A 123 -1.78 -0.22 -14.77
C ASN A 123 -0.88 0.82 -15.43
N LEU A 124 -0.39 1.74 -14.62
CA LEU A 124 0.60 2.74 -14.97
C LEU A 124 1.62 2.79 -13.83
N ASN A 125 2.91 2.80 -14.16
CA ASN A 125 3.92 2.75 -13.10
C ASN A 125 4.96 3.85 -13.30
N SER A 126 5.45 4.42 -12.20
CA SER A 126 6.59 5.33 -12.21
C SER A 126 7.70 4.71 -11.39
N ILE A 127 8.76 4.25 -12.07
CA ILE A 127 9.84 3.47 -11.46
C ILE A 127 11.19 4.16 -11.68
N HIS A 128 11.98 4.26 -10.61
CA HIS A 128 13.22 5.00 -10.62
C HIS A 128 14.33 4.16 -10.00
N PHE A 129 15.45 4.06 -10.69
CA PHE A 129 16.57 3.19 -10.33
C PHE A 129 17.88 3.96 -10.31
N GLY A 130 18.88 3.40 -9.62
CA GLY A 130 20.23 3.90 -9.63
C GLY A 130 20.92 3.79 -10.99
N SER A 131 22.22 4.04 -11.04
CA SER A 131 23.02 4.00 -12.27
C SER A 131 22.85 2.67 -13.02
N PRO A 132 22.57 2.68 -14.35
CA PRO A 132 22.45 1.46 -15.16
C PRO A 132 23.72 0.61 -15.21
N GLN A 133 24.89 1.20 -14.94
CA GLN A 133 26.17 0.52 -14.89
C GLN A 133 26.29 -0.37 -13.64
N ASN A 134 25.54 -0.07 -12.59
CA ASN A 134 25.58 -0.84 -11.35
C ASN A 134 24.85 -2.19 -11.54
N LYS A 135 25.57 -3.29 -11.20
CA LYS A 135 25.02 -4.65 -11.29
C LYS A 135 23.75 -4.84 -10.44
N LYS A 136 23.71 -4.21 -9.25
CA LYS A 136 22.54 -4.23 -8.36
C LYS A 136 21.32 -3.61 -9.04
N THR A 137 21.49 -2.47 -9.72
CA THR A 137 20.43 -1.80 -10.47
C THR A 137 19.80 -2.72 -11.53
N LYS A 138 20.61 -3.46 -12.28
CA LYS A 138 20.11 -4.39 -13.30
C LYS A 138 19.27 -5.52 -12.68
N ASN A 139 19.70 -6.04 -11.55
CA ASN A 139 18.95 -7.10 -10.84
C ASN A 139 17.62 -6.56 -10.28
N LEU A 140 17.63 -5.37 -9.68
CA LEU A 140 16.44 -4.70 -9.16
C LEU A 140 15.44 -4.42 -10.29
N LEU A 141 15.90 -3.82 -11.40
CA LEU A 141 15.05 -3.53 -12.56
C LEU A 141 14.39 -4.81 -13.10
N ARG A 142 15.18 -5.88 -13.31
CA ARG A 142 14.64 -7.16 -13.77
C ARG A 142 13.57 -7.69 -12.84
N GLY A 143 13.84 -7.75 -11.53
CA GLY A 143 12.91 -8.26 -10.54
C GLY A 143 11.63 -7.44 -10.47
N VAL A 144 11.73 -6.12 -10.43
CA VAL A 144 10.59 -5.20 -10.41
C VAL A 144 9.71 -5.37 -11.64
N VAL A 145 10.30 -5.35 -12.85
CA VAL A 145 9.54 -5.51 -14.10
C VAL A 145 8.86 -6.87 -14.18
N HIS A 146 9.54 -7.95 -13.75
CA HIS A 146 8.94 -9.29 -13.71
C HIS A 146 7.82 -9.39 -12.66
N GLY A 147 7.96 -8.73 -11.48
CA GLY A 147 6.93 -8.70 -10.46
C GLY A 147 5.67 -7.98 -10.93
N ILE A 148 5.82 -6.79 -11.52
CA ILE A 148 4.72 -6.03 -12.11
C ILE A 148 4.02 -6.84 -13.21
N GLY A 149 4.80 -7.37 -14.15
CA GLY A 149 4.25 -8.13 -15.28
C GLY A 149 3.62 -9.45 -14.87
N GLY A 150 4.22 -10.18 -13.94
CA GLY A 150 3.70 -11.45 -13.43
C GLY A 150 2.35 -11.29 -12.74
N TYR A 151 2.22 -10.28 -11.89
CA TYR A 151 0.95 -9.98 -11.22
C TYR A 151 -0.11 -9.49 -12.21
N GLY A 152 0.22 -8.50 -13.04
CA GLY A 152 -0.69 -7.96 -14.05
C GLY A 152 -1.19 -9.00 -15.04
N ASN A 153 -0.32 -9.90 -15.49
CA ASN A 153 -0.69 -11.00 -16.38
C ASN A 153 -1.69 -11.97 -15.73
N CYS A 154 -1.46 -12.36 -14.47
CA CYS A 154 -2.38 -13.23 -13.76
C CYS A 154 -3.75 -12.59 -13.55
N MET A 155 -3.77 -11.30 -13.20
CA MET A 155 -5.00 -10.52 -13.04
C MET A 155 -5.71 -10.20 -14.36
N GLY A 156 -4.98 -10.27 -15.49
CA GLY A 156 -5.48 -9.89 -16.80
C GLY A 156 -5.56 -8.37 -17.00
N VAL A 157 -4.71 -7.60 -16.30
CA VAL A 157 -4.68 -6.13 -16.35
C VAL A 157 -3.35 -5.67 -16.96
N PRO A 158 -3.37 -5.03 -18.16
CA PRO A 158 -2.16 -4.61 -18.84
C PRO A 158 -1.53 -3.38 -18.19
N THR A 159 -0.20 -3.28 -18.25
CA THR A 159 0.51 -2.02 -18.05
C THR A 159 0.56 -1.27 -19.37
N ILE A 160 -0.14 -0.14 -19.46
CA ILE A 160 -0.33 0.60 -20.72
C ILE A 160 0.55 1.84 -20.85
N ALA A 161 1.04 2.36 -19.73
CA ALA A 161 1.90 3.54 -19.69
C ALA A 161 2.75 3.56 -18.43
N GLY A 162 3.66 4.53 -18.36
CA GLY A 162 4.49 4.73 -17.17
C GLY A 162 5.77 5.50 -17.50
N GLN A 163 6.61 5.60 -16.51
CA GLN A 163 7.91 6.26 -16.59
C GLN A 163 8.97 5.38 -15.96
N THR A 164 10.11 5.26 -16.62
CA THR A 164 11.32 4.66 -16.04
C THR A 164 12.46 5.66 -16.14
N SER A 165 13.12 5.94 -15.01
CA SER A 165 14.28 6.82 -14.97
C SER A 165 15.44 6.23 -14.20
N PHE A 166 16.62 6.74 -14.45
CA PHE A 166 17.86 6.33 -13.81
C PHE A 166 18.61 7.57 -13.31
N ASP A 167 19.00 7.55 -12.04
CA ASP A 167 19.80 8.59 -11.43
C ASP A 167 20.60 7.99 -10.27
N GLU A 168 21.84 8.44 -10.07
CA GLU A 168 22.73 7.91 -9.04
C GLU A 168 22.17 8.07 -7.61
N SER A 169 21.32 9.06 -7.38
CA SER A 169 20.63 9.26 -6.11
C SER A 169 19.78 8.07 -5.67
N TYR A 170 19.36 7.23 -6.61
CA TYR A 170 18.58 6.00 -6.34
C TYR A 170 19.45 4.74 -6.17
N ASN A 171 20.78 4.84 -6.15
CA ASN A 171 21.68 3.68 -5.94
C ASN A 171 21.42 2.96 -4.60
N GLY A 172 21.08 3.70 -3.56
CA GLY A 172 20.81 3.18 -2.21
C GLY A 172 19.35 2.80 -1.97
N ASN A 173 18.42 3.33 -2.76
CA ASN A 173 16.99 3.05 -2.67
C ASN A 173 16.29 3.35 -3.99
N ILE A 174 15.50 2.41 -4.48
CA ILE A 174 14.71 2.59 -5.70
C ILE A 174 13.33 3.16 -5.36
N LEU A 175 12.67 3.80 -6.34
CA LEU A 175 11.27 4.15 -6.21
C LEU A 175 10.45 3.26 -7.16
N VAL A 176 9.44 2.63 -6.60
CA VAL A 176 8.45 1.83 -7.34
C VAL A 176 7.08 2.36 -6.98
N ASN A 177 6.51 3.17 -7.85
CA ASN A 177 5.17 3.70 -7.69
C ASN A 177 4.26 2.98 -8.67
N ALA A 178 3.33 2.20 -8.13
CA ALA A 178 2.34 1.48 -8.90
C ALA A 178 1.01 2.25 -8.91
N MET A 179 0.37 2.31 -10.06
CA MET A 179 -0.94 2.94 -10.23
C MET A 179 -1.86 2.00 -10.99
N THR A 180 -3.11 1.92 -10.54
CA THR A 180 -4.18 1.20 -11.24
C THR A 180 -5.36 2.12 -11.50
N LEU A 181 -5.96 1.97 -12.68
CA LEU A 181 -7.23 2.56 -13.06
C LEU A 181 -8.29 1.46 -13.18
N GLY A 182 -9.48 1.75 -12.69
CA GLY A 182 -10.66 0.90 -12.87
C GLY A 182 -11.86 1.69 -13.36
N LEU A 183 -12.76 1.02 -14.05
CA LEU A 183 -14.00 1.59 -14.55
C LEU A 183 -15.17 1.09 -13.72
N VAL A 184 -16.10 2.00 -13.40
CA VAL A 184 -17.31 1.70 -12.61
C VAL A 184 -18.47 2.56 -13.07
N LYS A 185 -19.71 2.03 -12.98
CA LYS A 185 -20.92 2.86 -13.05
C LYS A 185 -21.08 3.64 -11.75
N LYS A 186 -21.44 4.93 -11.81
CA LYS A 186 -21.59 5.81 -10.63
C LYS A 186 -22.50 5.24 -9.54
N ASN A 187 -23.54 4.51 -9.93
CA ASN A 187 -24.49 3.88 -9.01
C ASN A 187 -24.00 2.51 -8.46
N LYS A 188 -22.81 2.05 -8.85
CA LYS A 188 -22.19 0.79 -8.42
C LYS A 188 -20.93 1.01 -7.58
N ILE A 189 -20.64 2.23 -7.17
CA ILE A 189 -19.49 2.53 -6.32
C ILE A 189 -19.75 1.99 -4.91
N PHE A 190 -18.82 1.20 -4.39
CA PHE A 190 -18.83 0.73 -3.00
C PHE A 190 -18.02 1.66 -2.11
N TYR A 191 -18.52 1.88 -0.90
CA TYR A 191 -17.87 2.67 0.13
C TYR A 191 -17.65 1.84 1.39
N SER A 192 -16.54 2.10 2.09
CA SER A 192 -16.20 1.44 3.36
C SER A 192 -17.19 1.85 4.45
N LYS A 193 -18.23 1.06 4.65
CA LYS A 193 -19.27 1.34 5.62
C LYS A 193 -19.65 0.10 6.40
N ALA A 194 -19.42 0.11 7.72
CA ALA A 194 -19.98 -0.88 8.62
C ALA A 194 -21.50 -0.63 8.77
N ALA A 195 -22.30 -1.30 7.96
CA ALA A 195 -23.75 -1.16 7.94
C ALA A 195 -24.45 -2.50 8.20
N GLY A 196 -25.65 -2.45 8.78
CA GLY A 196 -26.43 -3.65 9.07
C GLY A 196 -26.18 -4.18 10.47
N LEU A 197 -26.92 -3.66 11.45
CA LEU A 197 -26.90 -4.17 12.82
C LEU A 197 -27.17 -5.68 12.84
N ASN A 198 -26.35 -6.44 13.57
CA ASN A 198 -26.40 -7.91 13.67
C ASN A 198 -26.15 -8.68 12.36
N LYS A 199 -25.61 -8.03 11.34
CA LYS A 199 -25.15 -8.72 10.13
C LYS A 199 -23.78 -9.37 10.38
N PRO A 200 -23.49 -10.53 9.77
CA PRO A 200 -22.19 -11.16 9.90
C PRO A 200 -21.08 -10.32 9.23
N VAL A 201 -19.90 -10.36 9.79
CA VAL A 201 -18.67 -9.93 9.13
C VAL A 201 -18.01 -11.16 8.51
N ILE A 202 -17.79 -11.11 7.19
CA ILE A 202 -17.23 -12.23 6.44
C ILE A 202 -15.80 -11.88 6.04
N TYR A 203 -14.86 -12.74 6.39
CA TYR A 203 -13.48 -12.66 5.94
C TYR A 203 -13.29 -13.51 4.69
N VAL A 204 -12.83 -12.90 3.60
CA VAL A 204 -12.68 -13.54 2.29
C VAL A 204 -11.27 -13.32 1.77
N GLY A 205 -10.62 -14.36 1.26
CA GLY A 205 -9.29 -14.28 0.68
C GLY A 205 -8.43 -15.51 0.97
N SER A 206 -7.14 -15.42 0.63
CA SER A 206 -6.14 -16.45 0.92
C SER A 206 -5.89 -16.61 2.40
N LYS A 207 -5.33 -17.77 2.81
CA LYS A 207 -4.78 -17.95 4.16
C LYS A 207 -3.62 -16.99 4.34
N THR A 208 -3.65 -16.25 5.45
CA THR A 208 -2.53 -15.40 5.84
C THR A 208 -1.36 -16.25 6.36
N GLY A 209 -0.15 -15.98 5.86
CA GLY A 209 1.09 -16.53 6.38
C GLY A 209 1.70 -15.65 7.48
N ARG A 210 3.00 -15.85 7.72
CA ARG A 210 3.80 -15.00 8.62
C ARG A 210 4.61 -13.94 7.86
N ASP A 211 4.61 -14.00 6.55
CA ASP A 211 5.19 -12.98 5.67
C ASP A 211 4.40 -11.66 5.79
N GLY A 212 5.10 -10.56 5.59
CA GLY A 212 4.49 -9.22 5.66
C GLY A 212 4.18 -8.69 7.06
N ILE A 213 4.48 -9.42 8.13
CA ILE A 213 4.37 -8.92 9.50
C ILE A 213 5.29 -7.69 9.65
N HIS A 214 4.75 -6.57 10.14
CA HIS A 214 5.41 -5.27 10.21
C HIS A 214 5.80 -4.66 8.84
N GLY A 215 5.26 -5.15 7.74
CA GLY A 215 5.54 -4.61 6.40
C GLY A 215 5.25 -3.12 6.27
N ALA A 216 4.13 -2.63 6.79
CA ALA A 216 3.78 -1.22 6.79
C ALA A 216 4.76 -0.36 7.61
N SER A 217 5.19 -0.83 8.77
CA SER A 217 6.19 -0.12 9.59
C SER A 217 7.57 -0.10 8.91
N MET A 218 7.94 -1.21 8.26
CA MET A 218 9.17 -1.31 7.47
C MET A 218 9.15 -0.34 6.28
N ALA A 219 8.01 -0.17 5.62
CA ALA A 219 7.87 0.71 4.45
C ALA A 219 8.15 2.19 4.77
N SER A 220 8.01 2.62 6.03
CA SER A 220 8.34 3.98 6.49
C SER A 220 9.60 4.07 7.36
N ALA A 221 10.37 2.98 7.49
CA ALA A 221 11.62 2.97 8.24
C ALA A 221 12.75 3.67 7.47
N ILE A 222 13.76 4.13 8.19
CA ILE A 222 14.99 4.64 7.56
C ILE A 222 15.73 3.47 6.90
N PHE A 223 16.24 3.70 5.70
CA PHE A 223 17.09 2.75 4.98
C PHE A 223 18.45 2.65 5.68
N ASP A 224 18.81 1.45 6.13
CA ASP A 224 20.09 1.15 6.76
C ASP A 224 20.74 -0.10 6.13
N GLU A 225 21.98 -0.39 6.49
CA GLU A 225 22.75 -1.52 5.97
C GLU A 225 22.12 -2.90 6.32
N LYS A 226 21.24 -2.94 7.33
CA LYS A 226 20.56 -4.14 7.79
C LYS A 226 19.21 -4.39 7.10
N ILE A 227 18.89 -3.61 6.08
CA ILE A 227 17.60 -3.69 5.40
C ILE A 227 17.32 -5.08 4.82
N GLU A 228 18.37 -5.81 4.41
CA GLU A 228 18.24 -7.18 3.86
C GLU A 228 17.81 -8.21 4.93
N GLU A 229 18.08 -7.95 6.22
CA GLU A 229 17.60 -8.78 7.32
C GLU A 229 16.06 -8.69 7.48
N LYS A 230 15.44 -7.66 6.92
CA LYS A 230 13.99 -7.43 6.93
C LYS A 230 13.23 -8.19 5.82
N LYS A 231 13.90 -9.06 5.10
CA LYS A 231 13.30 -9.89 4.04
C LYS A 231 12.00 -10.60 4.43
N PRO A 232 11.86 -11.19 5.64
CA PRO A 232 10.61 -11.81 6.07
C PRO A 232 9.42 -10.86 6.23
N THR A 233 9.67 -9.53 6.28
CA THR A 233 8.60 -8.51 6.35
C THR A 233 8.01 -8.15 4.99
N VAL A 234 8.61 -8.64 3.89
CA VAL A 234 8.07 -8.47 2.55
C VAL A 234 6.92 -9.44 2.35
N GLN A 235 5.77 -8.92 2.02
CA GLN A 235 4.58 -9.72 1.76
C GLN A 235 4.73 -10.52 0.45
N VAL A 236 4.27 -11.76 0.46
CA VAL A 236 4.13 -12.60 -0.75
C VAL A 236 2.69 -12.51 -1.23
N GLY A 237 2.48 -12.03 -2.44
CA GLY A 237 1.15 -11.91 -3.04
C GLY A 237 0.71 -13.21 -3.72
N ASP A 238 -0.60 -13.46 -3.72
CA ASP A 238 -1.24 -14.55 -4.46
C ASP A 238 -2.17 -13.97 -5.54
N PRO A 239 -1.65 -13.69 -6.74
CA PRO A 239 -2.43 -13.06 -7.79
C PRO A 239 -3.56 -13.96 -8.32
N PHE A 240 -3.43 -15.29 -8.19
CA PHE A 240 -4.47 -16.21 -8.63
C PHE A 240 -5.70 -16.11 -7.71
N THR A 241 -5.51 -16.20 -6.40
CA THR A 241 -6.61 -16.05 -5.45
C THR A 241 -7.19 -14.63 -5.49
N GLU A 242 -6.33 -13.61 -5.67
CA GLU A 242 -6.82 -12.23 -5.81
C GLU A 242 -7.65 -12.03 -7.08
N LYS A 243 -7.32 -12.71 -8.18
CA LYS A 243 -8.15 -12.70 -9.40
C LYS A 243 -9.54 -13.29 -9.13
N LEU A 244 -9.62 -14.40 -8.42
CA LEU A 244 -10.91 -14.98 -8.04
C LEU A 244 -11.71 -14.04 -7.12
N LEU A 245 -11.03 -13.40 -6.18
CA LEU A 245 -11.65 -12.43 -5.28
C LEU A 245 -12.17 -11.20 -6.04
N LEU A 246 -11.42 -10.70 -7.02
CA LEU A 246 -11.84 -9.60 -7.88
C LEU A 246 -13.16 -9.93 -8.60
N GLU A 247 -13.23 -11.08 -9.26
CA GLU A 247 -14.44 -11.46 -9.99
C GLU A 247 -15.63 -11.63 -9.02
N ALA A 248 -15.42 -12.29 -7.88
CA ALA A 248 -16.46 -12.45 -6.88
C ALA A 248 -16.97 -11.10 -6.32
N CYS A 249 -16.07 -10.16 -6.04
CA CYS A 249 -16.45 -8.83 -5.54
C CYS A 249 -17.23 -8.01 -6.57
N LEU A 250 -16.94 -8.19 -7.86
CA LEU A 250 -17.65 -7.44 -8.92
C LEU A 250 -19.00 -8.06 -9.32
N GLU A 251 -19.25 -9.32 -8.92
CA GLU A 251 -20.55 -9.99 -9.10
C GLU A 251 -21.55 -9.66 -7.99
N LEU A 252 -21.10 -9.23 -6.81
CA LEU A 252 -21.94 -8.84 -5.67
C LEU A 252 -22.66 -7.51 -5.91
#